data_34f2dc47931dea3b5f470336cef88bd3
#
_entry.id   34f2dc47931dea3b5f470336cef88bd3
#
_cell.length_a   1.000
_cell.length_b   1.000
_cell.length_c   1.000
_cell.angle_alpha   90.00
_cell.angle_beta   90.00
_cell.angle_gamma   90.00
#
_symmetry.space_group_name_H-M   'P 1'
#
loop_
_entity.id
_entity.type
_entity.pdbx_description
1 polymer ?
#
loop_
_entity_poly.entity_id
_entity_poly.type
_entity_poly.pdbx_seq_one_letter_code
_entity_poly.pdbx_strand_id
1 'polypeptide(L)'
;MNIIYLHGLSSSGNSNTAHRIKELFPEDNVIAPDLPVNPFDALKLIDNILKPLPVNDTVVLGTSMGGMFAQQQAPYRRILVNPAFHVSTLLRVNIGKKLPFFSQRQDGATEFEVTEELCRQYEEMESKQFDKNNNAKNVIELFGKYDETVNCKPEYLDHYSLYHDFEGGHRMNNDVIENVLVPVLTFLHKPGYAFDGSVDANGVRLQYNNHG
;
A
#
# COMPACT_ATOMS: atom_id res chain seq x y z
N MET A 1 15.19 6.02 8.41
CA MET A 1 14.33 4.83 8.14
C MET A 1 14.24 4.61 6.64
N ASN A 2 13.98 3.37 6.19
CA ASN A 2 13.63 3.11 4.80
C ASN A 2 12.10 3.14 4.63
N ILE A 3 11.59 3.93 3.69
CA ILE A 3 10.17 4.02 3.34
C ILE A 3 10.02 3.50 1.92
N ILE A 4 9.38 2.35 1.76
CA ILE A 4 9.14 1.76 0.45
C ILE A 4 7.69 2.06 0.07
N TYR A 5 7.49 2.93 -0.91
CA TYR A 5 6.15 3.32 -1.38
C TYR A 5 5.76 2.54 -2.62
N LEU A 6 4.66 1.81 -2.53
CA LEU A 6 4.05 1.02 -3.60
C LEU A 6 2.79 1.71 -4.12
N HIS A 7 2.82 2.14 -5.36
CA HIS A 7 1.73 2.90 -5.99
C HIS A 7 0.54 2.04 -6.42
N GLY A 8 -0.61 2.68 -6.66
CA GLY A 8 -1.82 2.04 -7.17
C GLY A 8 -1.76 1.69 -8.67
N LEU A 9 -2.80 1.00 -9.15
CA LEU A 9 -2.95 0.64 -10.56
C LEU A 9 -2.93 1.91 -11.44
N SER A 10 -2.34 1.81 -12.61
CA SER A 10 -2.19 2.94 -13.57
C SER A 10 -1.38 4.14 -13.05
N SER A 11 -0.63 3.98 -11.96
CA SER A 11 0.26 5.01 -11.40
C SER A 11 1.73 4.66 -11.64
N SER A 12 2.64 5.37 -10.97
CA SER A 12 4.08 5.13 -11.06
C SER A 12 4.81 5.54 -9.78
N GLY A 13 6.10 5.21 -9.69
CA GLY A 13 7.00 5.71 -8.65
C GLY A 13 7.26 7.21 -8.71
N ASN A 14 6.82 7.88 -9.79
CA ASN A 14 6.89 9.33 -10.00
C ASN A 14 5.54 10.03 -9.76
N SER A 15 4.65 9.42 -8.98
CA SER A 15 3.36 9.99 -8.63
C SER A 15 3.48 11.15 -7.64
N ASN A 16 2.44 12.01 -7.58
CA ASN A 16 2.39 13.10 -6.60
C ASN A 16 2.58 12.61 -5.17
N THR A 17 1.98 11.48 -4.81
CA THR A 17 2.14 10.88 -3.48
C THR A 17 3.60 10.51 -3.19
N ALA A 18 4.30 9.90 -4.17
CA ALA A 18 5.71 9.55 -4.01
C ALA A 18 6.59 10.80 -3.82
N HIS A 19 6.34 11.86 -4.60
CA HIS A 19 7.04 13.13 -4.45
C HIS A 19 6.79 13.76 -3.09
N ARG A 20 5.52 13.80 -2.66
CA ARG A 20 5.16 14.42 -1.38
C ARG A 20 5.78 13.69 -0.18
N ILE A 21 5.83 12.36 -0.20
CA ILE A 21 6.52 11.60 0.85
C ILE A 21 8.01 11.94 0.87
N LYS A 22 8.68 12.00 -0.28
CA LYS A 22 10.11 12.38 -0.35
C LYS A 22 10.38 13.79 0.19
N GLU A 23 9.49 14.75 -0.08
CA GLU A 23 9.59 16.12 0.42
C GLU A 23 9.43 16.20 1.94
N LEU A 24 8.50 15.42 2.50
CA LEU A 24 8.17 15.45 3.93
C LEU A 24 9.15 14.65 4.80
N PHE A 25 9.86 13.70 4.20
CA PHE A 25 10.85 12.84 4.86
C PHE A 25 12.23 12.91 4.17
N PRO A 26 12.85 14.11 4.11
CA PRO A 26 14.08 14.31 3.35
C PRO A 26 15.31 13.57 3.93
N GLU A 27 15.27 13.23 5.21
CA GLU A 27 16.34 12.48 5.89
C GLU A 27 16.17 10.94 5.78
N ASP A 28 15.05 10.49 5.22
CA ASP A 28 14.74 9.08 5.07
C ASP A 28 15.08 8.57 3.67
N ASN A 29 15.37 7.28 3.57
CA ASN A 29 15.59 6.63 2.30
C ASN A 29 14.22 6.23 1.69
N VAL A 30 13.63 7.12 0.89
CA VAL A 30 12.32 6.88 0.25
C VAL A 30 12.52 6.24 -1.13
N ILE A 31 12.12 4.99 -1.25
CA ILE A 31 12.16 4.20 -2.50
C ILE A 31 10.74 4.04 -3.03
N ALA A 32 10.49 4.55 -4.22
CA ALA A 32 9.19 4.42 -4.91
C ALA A 32 9.45 3.85 -6.31
N PRO A 33 9.42 2.52 -6.48
CA PRO A 33 9.63 1.89 -7.78
C PRO A 33 8.43 2.03 -8.71
N ASP A 34 8.65 1.95 -10.01
CA ASP A 34 7.60 1.65 -10.97
C ASP A 34 7.26 0.16 -10.89
N LEU A 35 6.09 -0.17 -10.39
CA LEU A 35 5.66 -1.57 -10.29
C LEU A 35 5.37 -2.12 -11.69
N PRO A 36 5.91 -3.30 -12.04
CA PRO A 36 5.47 -4.05 -13.21
C PRO A 36 3.96 -4.30 -13.20
N VAL A 37 3.35 -4.34 -14.38
CA VAL A 37 1.91 -4.65 -14.52
C VAL A 37 1.63 -6.11 -14.14
N ASN A 38 2.55 -7.03 -14.48
CA ASN A 38 2.46 -8.42 -14.04
C ASN A 38 2.65 -8.53 -12.53
N PRO A 39 1.71 -9.12 -11.76
CA PRO A 39 1.78 -9.15 -10.31
C PRO A 39 2.94 -9.97 -9.75
N PHE A 40 3.38 -11.03 -10.44
CA PHE A 40 4.52 -11.84 -9.99
C PHE A 40 5.86 -11.12 -10.21
N ASP A 41 5.99 -10.36 -11.31
CA ASP A 41 7.17 -9.51 -11.54
C ASP A 41 7.20 -8.35 -10.54
N ALA A 42 6.04 -7.79 -10.18
CA ALA A 42 5.93 -6.77 -9.15
C ALA A 42 6.38 -7.31 -7.78
N LEU A 43 5.90 -8.48 -7.36
CA LEU A 43 6.34 -9.12 -6.11
C LEU A 43 7.84 -9.39 -6.11
N LYS A 44 8.39 -9.90 -7.22
CA LYS A 44 9.83 -10.15 -7.37
C LYS A 44 10.64 -8.87 -7.27
N LEU A 45 10.18 -7.77 -7.87
CA LEU A 45 10.84 -6.47 -7.75
C LEU A 45 10.84 -5.99 -6.30
N ILE A 46 9.69 -6.08 -5.61
CA ILE A 46 9.55 -5.67 -4.22
C ILE A 46 10.47 -6.51 -3.32
N ASP A 47 10.50 -7.82 -3.49
CA ASP A 47 11.40 -8.72 -2.74
C ASP A 47 12.87 -8.33 -2.94
N ASN A 48 13.29 -8.01 -4.16
CA ASN A 48 14.66 -7.58 -4.45
C ASN A 48 15.02 -6.25 -3.78
N ILE A 49 14.06 -5.32 -3.69
CA ILE A 49 14.26 -4.04 -3.00
C ILE A 49 14.36 -4.27 -1.48
N LEU A 50 13.50 -5.11 -0.94
CA LEU A 50 13.40 -5.32 0.51
C LEU A 50 14.53 -6.18 1.08
N LYS A 51 15.01 -7.17 0.32
CA LYS A 51 16.02 -8.14 0.75
C LYS A 51 17.27 -7.54 1.42
N PRO A 52 17.89 -6.45 0.93
CA PRO A 52 19.05 -5.85 1.58
C PRO A 52 18.70 -4.92 2.75
N LEU A 53 17.42 -4.62 3.01
CA LEU A 53 16.98 -3.63 3.98
C LEU A 53 16.72 -4.23 5.36
N PRO A 54 17.11 -3.55 6.45
CA PRO A 54 16.87 -4.03 7.81
C PRO A 54 15.36 -3.97 8.14
N VAL A 55 14.80 -5.10 8.59
CA VAL A 55 13.36 -5.22 8.91
C VAL A 55 12.90 -4.17 9.93
N ASN A 56 13.69 -3.94 10.99
CA ASN A 56 13.32 -3.05 12.09
C ASN A 56 13.42 -1.55 11.72
N ASP A 57 14.06 -1.23 10.60
CA ASP A 57 14.22 0.16 10.12
C ASP A 57 13.60 0.37 8.74
N THR A 58 12.63 -0.47 8.37
CA THR A 58 11.94 -0.41 7.09
C THR A 58 10.43 -0.47 7.29
N VAL A 59 9.71 0.39 6.55
CA VAL A 59 8.25 0.36 6.43
C VAL A 59 7.86 0.24 4.96
N VAL A 60 6.90 -0.62 4.67
CA VAL A 60 6.29 -0.76 3.35
C VAL A 60 4.93 -0.09 3.36
N LEU A 61 4.80 0.97 2.58
CA LEU A 61 3.58 1.75 2.42
C LEU A 61 2.98 1.47 1.06
N GLY A 62 1.72 1.08 0.99
CA GLY A 62 1.04 0.84 -0.27
C GLY A 62 -0.34 1.48 -0.35
N THR A 63 -0.68 1.99 -1.54
CA THR A 63 -1.99 2.57 -1.83
C THR A 63 -2.73 1.75 -2.86
N SER A 64 -4.02 1.45 -2.65
CA SER A 64 -4.84 0.70 -3.59
C SER A 64 -4.19 -0.65 -3.95
N MET A 65 -3.91 -0.93 -5.23
CA MET A 65 -3.13 -2.11 -5.68
C MET A 65 -1.79 -2.23 -4.92
N GLY A 66 -1.09 -1.13 -4.68
CA GLY A 66 0.15 -1.13 -3.88
C GLY A 66 -0.08 -1.58 -2.44
N GLY A 67 -1.25 -1.33 -1.86
CA GLY A 67 -1.67 -1.83 -0.55
C GLY A 67 -1.81 -3.36 -0.55
N MET A 68 -2.36 -3.96 -1.60
CA MET A 68 -2.40 -5.40 -1.78
C MET A 68 -1.00 -6.03 -1.82
N PHE A 69 -0.04 -5.39 -2.48
CA PHE A 69 1.34 -5.87 -2.47
C PHE A 69 2.02 -5.64 -1.12
N ALA A 70 1.80 -4.48 -0.49
CA ALA A 70 2.40 -4.14 0.79
C ALA A 70 2.00 -5.12 1.90
N GLN A 71 0.73 -5.53 1.96
CA GLN A 71 0.25 -6.46 2.99
C GLN A 71 0.97 -7.82 2.96
N GLN A 72 1.48 -8.25 1.81
CA GLN A 72 2.21 -9.50 1.63
C GLN A 72 3.67 -9.45 2.11
N GLN A 73 4.17 -8.28 2.53
CA GLN A 73 5.59 -8.05 2.84
C GLN A 73 5.94 -8.28 4.32
N ALA A 74 5.39 -9.33 4.94
CA ALA A 74 5.86 -9.75 6.25
C ALA A 74 7.36 -10.17 6.19
N PRO A 75 8.19 -9.87 7.21
CA PRO A 75 7.83 -9.35 8.53
C PRO A 75 7.91 -7.82 8.68
N TYR A 76 8.03 -7.08 7.61
CA TYR A 76 8.17 -5.61 7.66
C TYR A 76 6.93 -4.95 8.28
N ARG A 77 7.09 -3.72 8.81
CA ARG A 77 5.96 -2.85 9.15
C ARG A 77 5.27 -2.40 7.88
N ARG A 78 3.94 -2.46 7.85
CA ARG A 78 3.14 -2.24 6.64
C ARG A 78 2.04 -1.23 6.93
N ILE A 79 1.95 -0.22 6.07
CA ILE A 79 0.86 0.76 6.07
C ILE A 79 0.10 0.56 4.77
N LEU A 80 -1.18 0.25 4.87
CA LEU A 80 -2.07 0.07 3.74
C LEU A 80 -3.02 1.27 3.68
N VAL A 81 -3.18 1.88 2.53
CA VAL A 81 -4.15 2.97 2.35
C VAL A 81 -5.14 2.57 1.29
N ASN A 82 -6.39 2.37 1.69
CA ASN A 82 -7.47 1.93 0.82
C ASN A 82 -7.04 0.77 -0.10
N PRO A 83 -6.53 -0.36 0.43
CA PRO A 83 -5.99 -1.43 -0.38
C PRO A 83 -7.04 -2.07 -1.27
N ALA A 84 -6.66 -2.38 -2.51
CA ALA A 84 -7.50 -3.11 -3.45
C ALA A 84 -7.06 -4.59 -3.46
N PHE A 85 -7.65 -5.44 -2.63
CA PHE A 85 -7.29 -6.85 -2.53
C PHE A 85 -7.71 -7.70 -3.73
N HIS A 86 -8.65 -7.18 -4.56
CA HIS A 86 -9.20 -7.85 -5.75
C HIS A 86 -9.01 -7.00 -7.01
N VAL A 87 -7.75 -6.75 -7.37
CA VAL A 87 -7.38 -6.00 -8.58
C VAL A 87 -7.87 -6.70 -9.85
N SER A 88 -7.90 -8.04 -9.85
CA SER A 88 -8.44 -8.85 -10.94
C SER A 88 -9.86 -8.44 -11.33
N THR A 89 -10.71 -8.17 -10.34
CA THR A 89 -12.09 -7.70 -10.56
C THR A 89 -12.11 -6.32 -11.25
N LEU A 90 -11.22 -5.41 -10.84
CA LEU A 90 -11.09 -4.09 -11.46
C LEU A 90 -10.55 -4.17 -12.91
N LEU A 91 -9.70 -5.14 -13.19
CA LEU A 91 -9.15 -5.37 -14.52
C LEU A 91 -10.15 -6.04 -15.47
N ARG A 92 -10.95 -7.02 -15.00
CA ARG A 92 -11.85 -7.82 -15.84
C ARG A 92 -12.81 -6.98 -16.68
N VAL A 93 -13.32 -5.87 -16.17
CA VAL A 93 -14.22 -4.97 -16.92
C VAL A 93 -13.52 -4.19 -18.03
N ASN A 94 -12.20 -4.31 -18.13
CA ASN A 94 -11.35 -3.64 -19.10
C ASN A 94 -10.58 -4.59 -20.02
N ILE A 95 -10.89 -5.89 -20.02
CA ILE A 95 -10.24 -6.86 -20.93
C ILE A 95 -10.33 -6.38 -22.37
N GLY A 96 -9.21 -6.46 -23.10
CA GLY A 96 -9.07 -5.99 -24.48
C GLY A 96 -8.86 -4.49 -24.64
N LYS A 97 -8.84 -3.73 -23.55
CA LYS A 97 -8.55 -2.28 -23.58
C LYS A 97 -7.12 -2.00 -23.15
N LYS A 98 -6.61 -0.86 -23.58
CA LYS A 98 -5.38 -0.26 -23.09
C LYS A 98 -5.73 0.79 -22.03
N LEU A 99 -5.12 0.68 -20.87
CA LEU A 99 -5.27 1.62 -19.76
C LEU A 99 -4.04 2.52 -19.71
N PRO A 100 -4.21 3.86 -19.60
CA PRO A 100 -3.11 4.79 -19.49
C PRO A 100 -2.46 4.73 -18.11
N PHE A 101 -1.16 5.04 -18.05
CA PHE A 101 -0.52 5.45 -16.82
C PHE A 101 -0.75 6.95 -16.59
N PHE A 102 -1.22 7.30 -15.40
CA PHE A 102 -1.53 8.70 -15.04
C PHE A 102 -0.30 9.52 -14.62
N SER A 103 0.82 8.85 -14.36
CA SER A 103 2.09 9.47 -13.99
C SER A 103 3.20 8.90 -14.90
N GLN A 104 4.19 9.74 -15.21
CA GLN A 104 5.32 9.33 -16.03
C GLN A 104 6.08 8.19 -15.38
N ARG A 105 6.38 7.15 -16.13
CA ARG A 105 7.19 6.00 -15.72
C ARG A 105 8.65 6.14 -16.19
N GLN A 106 9.57 5.54 -15.45
CA GLN A 106 10.99 5.52 -15.80
C GLN A 106 11.28 4.69 -17.06
N ASP A 107 10.46 3.64 -17.28
CA ASP A 107 10.56 2.78 -18.48
C ASP A 107 9.95 3.43 -19.73
N GLY A 108 9.35 4.61 -19.62
CA GLY A 108 8.72 5.35 -20.71
C GLY A 108 7.37 4.80 -21.16
N ALA A 109 6.85 3.75 -20.52
CA ALA A 109 5.54 3.20 -20.85
C ALA A 109 4.44 4.23 -20.53
N THR A 110 3.52 4.44 -21.49
CA THR A 110 2.39 5.37 -21.36
C THR A 110 1.06 4.66 -21.11
N GLU A 111 0.98 3.37 -21.43
CA GLU A 111 -0.22 2.55 -21.33
C GLU A 111 0.15 1.08 -21.15
N PHE A 112 -0.81 0.26 -20.72
CA PHE A 112 -0.70 -1.21 -20.71
C PHE A 112 -2.00 -1.84 -21.18
N GLU A 113 -1.90 -3.01 -21.80
CA GLU A 113 -3.05 -3.78 -22.24
C GLU A 113 -3.58 -4.66 -21.11
N VAL A 114 -4.91 -4.68 -20.94
CA VAL A 114 -5.59 -5.59 -20.01
C VAL A 114 -5.97 -6.86 -20.77
N THR A 115 -5.29 -7.95 -20.45
CA THR A 115 -5.52 -9.26 -21.07
C THR A 115 -6.21 -10.22 -20.10
N GLU A 116 -6.84 -11.29 -20.62
CA GLU A 116 -7.36 -12.37 -19.78
C GLU A 116 -6.26 -13.02 -18.95
N GLU A 117 -5.08 -13.18 -19.52
CA GLU A 117 -3.91 -13.73 -18.84
C GLU A 117 -3.49 -12.86 -17.65
N LEU A 118 -3.47 -11.53 -17.82
CA LEU A 118 -3.17 -10.60 -16.74
C LEU A 118 -4.19 -10.75 -15.59
N CYS A 119 -5.49 -10.82 -15.91
CA CYS A 119 -6.53 -11.02 -14.89
C CYS A 119 -6.33 -12.34 -14.14
N ARG A 120 -6.01 -13.43 -14.86
CA ARG A 120 -5.76 -14.75 -14.27
C ARG A 120 -4.53 -14.74 -13.35
N GLN A 121 -3.48 -14.03 -13.73
CA GLN A 121 -2.27 -13.87 -12.90
C GLN A 121 -2.57 -13.13 -11.58
N TYR A 122 -3.40 -12.07 -11.64
CA TYR A 122 -3.86 -11.40 -10.43
C TYR A 122 -4.71 -12.33 -9.56
N GLU A 123 -5.67 -13.06 -10.13
CA GLU A 123 -6.50 -14.03 -9.38
C GLU A 123 -5.67 -15.11 -8.69
N GLU A 124 -4.68 -15.65 -9.37
CA GLU A 124 -3.78 -16.63 -8.79
C GLU A 124 -2.99 -16.05 -7.60
N MET A 125 -2.46 -14.84 -7.72
CA MET A 125 -1.75 -14.16 -6.66
C MET A 125 -2.68 -13.80 -5.50
N GLU A 126 -3.87 -13.25 -5.79
CA GLU A 126 -4.88 -12.86 -4.82
C GLU A 126 -5.35 -14.04 -3.97
N SER A 127 -5.50 -15.23 -4.58
CA SER A 127 -5.90 -16.44 -3.85
C SER A 127 -4.94 -16.87 -2.74
N LYS A 128 -3.71 -16.35 -2.74
CA LYS A 128 -2.64 -16.70 -1.81
C LYS A 128 -2.12 -15.50 -1.01
N GLN A 129 -2.72 -14.31 -1.21
CA GLN A 129 -2.16 -13.07 -0.68
C GLN A 129 -2.13 -12.99 0.84
N PHE A 130 -2.98 -13.73 1.54
CA PHE A 130 -3.04 -13.77 3.00
C PHE A 130 -2.30 -14.97 3.62
N ASP A 131 -1.80 -15.93 2.84
CA ASP A 131 -1.20 -17.18 3.33
C ASP A 131 0.06 -16.95 4.17
N LYS A 132 0.81 -15.89 3.93
CA LYS A 132 2.10 -15.58 4.59
C LYS A 132 1.98 -14.66 5.79
N ASN A 133 0.77 -14.36 6.25
CA ASN A 133 0.54 -13.33 7.27
C ASN A 133 0.81 -13.81 8.71
N ASN A 134 2.04 -14.16 8.99
CA ASN A 134 2.47 -14.57 10.34
C ASN A 134 2.68 -13.41 11.32
N ASN A 135 2.52 -12.15 10.88
CA ASN A 135 2.77 -10.98 11.72
C ASN A 135 1.69 -9.89 11.55
N ALA A 136 0.48 -10.19 12.02
CA ALA A 136 -0.67 -9.29 11.96
C ALA A 136 -0.48 -7.99 12.78
N LYS A 137 0.42 -7.98 13.77
CA LYS A 137 0.70 -6.81 14.61
C LYS A 137 1.46 -5.70 13.89
N ASN A 138 2.10 -6.00 12.76
CA ASN A 138 2.92 -5.04 12.02
C ASN A 138 2.19 -4.47 10.79
N VAL A 139 0.86 -4.51 10.78
CA VAL A 139 0.02 -3.96 9.71
C VAL A 139 -0.96 -2.95 10.31
N ILE A 140 -1.05 -1.78 9.67
CA ILE A 140 -2.13 -0.83 9.90
C ILE A 140 -2.78 -0.48 8.57
N GLU A 141 -4.10 -0.37 8.57
CA GLU A 141 -4.84 0.16 7.44
C GLU A 141 -5.46 1.52 7.73
N LEU A 142 -5.34 2.40 6.75
CA LEU A 142 -5.95 3.72 6.74
C LEU A 142 -7.10 3.69 5.73
N PHE A 143 -8.34 3.78 6.21
CA PHE A 143 -9.55 3.74 5.40
C PHE A 143 -10.12 5.13 5.16
N GLY A 144 -10.32 5.47 3.90
CA GLY A 144 -11.11 6.64 3.52
C GLY A 144 -12.61 6.34 3.69
N LYS A 145 -13.29 7.10 4.54
CA LYS A 145 -14.73 6.91 4.82
C LYS A 145 -15.63 7.03 3.60
N TYR A 146 -15.17 7.75 2.58
CA TYR A 146 -15.89 8.02 1.33
C TYR A 146 -15.25 7.32 0.14
N ASP A 147 -14.57 6.20 0.35
CA ASP A 147 -14.01 5.39 -0.74
C ASP A 147 -15.14 4.64 -1.46
N GLU A 148 -15.44 5.11 -2.68
CA GLU A 148 -16.42 4.49 -3.58
C GLU A 148 -15.78 3.51 -4.58
N THR A 149 -14.45 3.39 -4.58
CA THR A 149 -13.70 2.57 -5.53
C THR A 149 -13.51 1.15 -5.01
N VAL A 150 -13.13 1.02 -3.73
CA VAL A 150 -12.90 -0.28 -3.09
C VAL A 150 -13.52 -0.29 -1.70
N ASN A 151 -14.01 -1.45 -1.28
CA ASN A 151 -14.53 -1.69 0.07
C ASN A 151 -13.92 -2.98 0.63
N CYS A 152 -12.64 -2.91 0.97
CA CYS A 152 -11.88 -4.06 1.49
C CYS A 152 -11.85 -4.13 3.03
N LYS A 153 -12.49 -3.18 3.74
CA LYS A 153 -12.46 -3.13 5.20
C LYS A 153 -12.99 -4.40 5.87
N PRO A 154 -14.13 -5.00 5.44
CA PRO A 154 -14.59 -6.26 6.04
C PRO A 154 -13.55 -7.38 5.90
N GLU A 155 -12.99 -7.59 4.70
CA GLU A 155 -11.98 -8.61 4.44
C GLU A 155 -10.68 -8.34 5.22
N TYR A 156 -10.25 -7.07 5.29
CA TYR A 156 -9.10 -6.70 6.10
C TYR A 156 -9.28 -7.11 7.57
N LEU A 157 -10.46 -6.87 8.14
CA LEU A 157 -10.78 -7.17 9.53
C LEU A 157 -10.86 -8.67 9.85
N ASP A 158 -11.01 -9.53 8.83
CA ASP A 158 -10.90 -10.99 8.98
C ASP A 158 -9.45 -11.44 9.22
N HIS A 159 -8.46 -10.63 8.84
CA HIS A 159 -7.04 -10.95 8.93
C HIS A 159 -6.26 -10.07 9.91
N TYR A 160 -6.69 -8.82 10.11
CA TYR A 160 -5.98 -7.79 10.86
C TYR A 160 -6.92 -7.03 11.76
N SER A 161 -6.38 -6.43 12.83
CA SER A 161 -7.19 -5.73 13.84
C SER A 161 -6.92 -4.23 13.95
N LEU A 162 -5.81 -3.75 13.37
CA LEU A 162 -5.38 -2.37 13.56
C LEU A 162 -5.71 -1.51 12.35
N TYR A 163 -6.54 -0.49 12.53
CA TYR A 163 -6.93 0.43 11.46
C TYR A 163 -7.25 1.84 11.98
N HIS A 164 -7.31 2.78 11.06
CA HIS A 164 -7.79 4.14 11.29
C HIS A 164 -8.69 4.60 10.13
N ASP A 165 -9.88 5.10 10.45
CA ASP A 165 -10.78 5.71 9.48
C ASP A 165 -10.48 7.21 9.37
N PHE A 166 -10.25 7.70 8.14
CA PHE A 166 -10.00 9.12 7.88
C PHE A 166 -11.08 9.76 6.98
N GLU A 167 -11.22 11.07 7.09
CA GLU A 167 -12.11 11.85 6.23
C GLU A 167 -11.48 11.99 4.84
N GLY A 168 -11.87 11.14 3.90
CA GLY A 168 -11.35 11.12 2.53
C GLY A 168 -11.95 9.99 1.70
N GLY A 169 -11.66 10.03 0.40
CA GLY A 169 -12.03 8.99 -0.57
C GLY A 169 -10.86 8.05 -0.88
N HIS A 170 -10.93 7.42 -2.06
CA HIS A 170 -9.94 6.44 -2.50
C HIS A 170 -8.52 6.99 -2.65
N ARG A 171 -8.39 8.21 -3.17
CA ARG A 171 -7.09 8.81 -3.46
C ARG A 171 -6.58 9.63 -2.28
N MET A 172 -5.31 9.46 -1.93
CA MET A 172 -4.63 10.36 -1.01
C MET A 172 -4.37 11.70 -1.68
N ASN A 173 -5.00 12.77 -1.17
CA ASN A 173 -4.61 14.14 -1.46
C ASN A 173 -3.54 14.61 -0.44
N ASN A 174 -3.03 15.83 -0.61
CA ASN A 174 -2.00 16.36 0.29
C ASN A 174 -2.48 16.47 1.74
N ASP A 175 -3.75 16.81 1.97
CA ASP A 175 -4.31 16.93 3.33
C ASP A 175 -4.30 15.57 4.05
N VAL A 176 -4.65 14.48 3.34
CA VAL A 176 -4.61 13.11 3.89
C VAL A 176 -3.16 12.67 4.13
N ILE A 177 -2.25 13.00 3.20
CA ILE A 177 -0.82 12.69 3.40
C ILE A 177 -0.31 13.38 4.66
N GLU A 178 -0.54 14.68 4.81
CA GLU A 178 0.01 15.48 5.91
C GLU A 178 -0.65 15.20 7.25
N ASN A 179 -1.98 15.04 7.28
CA ASN A 179 -2.74 14.95 8.53
C ASN A 179 -3.01 13.50 8.98
N VAL A 180 -2.84 12.50 8.11
CA VAL A 180 -3.09 11.09 8.43
C VAL A 180 -1.82 10.25 8.27
N LEU A 181 -1.21 10.25 7.08
CA LEU A 181 -0.07 9.39 6.81
C LEU A 181 1.20 9.82 7.54
N VAL A 182 1.53 11.13 7.51
CA VAL A 182 2.74 11.66 8.18
C VAL A 182 2.75 11.37 9.68
N PRO A 183 1.67 11.58 10.45
CA PRO A 183 1.61 11.18 11.85
C PRO A 183 1.94 9.71 12.09
N VAL A 184 1.39 8.80 11.28
CA VAL A 184 1.65 7.36 11.39
C VAL A 184 3.11 7.04 11.09
N LEU A 185 3.68 7.59 10.01
CA LEU A 185 5.09 7.41 9.65
C LEU A 185 6.02 8.00 10.73
N THR A 186 5.72 9.20 11.23
CA THR A 186 6.51 9.86 12.30
C THR A 186 6.51 9.04 13.58
N PHE A 187 5.37 8.43 13.93
CA PHE A 187 5.28 7.53 15.06
C PHE A 187 6.23 6.33 14.93
N LEU A 188 6.38 5.78 13.74
CA LEU A 188 7.26 4.64 13.47
C LEU A 188 8.77 4.98 13.54
N HIS A 189 9.14 6.25 13.48
CA HIS A 189 10.54 6.67 13.68
C HIS A 189 11.02 6.49 15.12
N LYS A 190 10.13 6.35 16.08
CA LYS A 190 10.50 6.15 17.48
C LYS A 190 11.06 4.74 17.69
N PRO A 191 12.27 4.57 18.27
CA PRO A 191 12.84 3.25 18.51
C PRO A 191 11.92 2.37 19.36
N GLY A 192 11.73 1.11 18.94
CA GLY A 192 10.96 0.13 19.71
C GLY A 192 9.44 0.17 19.50
N TYR A 193 8.92 1.04 18.62
CA TYR A 193 7.49 1.08 18.35
C TYR A 193 7.07 0.05 17.31
N ALA A 194 6.05 -0.72 17.68
CA ALA A 194 5.18 -1.47 16.78
C ALA A 194 3.81 -0.79 16.77
N PHE A 195 2.95 -1.14 15.82
CA PHE A 195 1.54 -0.73 15.87
C PHE A 195 0.85 -1.44 17.04
N ASP A 196 0.63 -0.74 18.15
CA ASP A 196 0.07 -1.28 19.41
C ASP A 196 -1.27 -0.66 19.81
N GLY A 197 -1.85 0.18 18.93
CA GLY A 197 -3.11 0.88 19.19
C GLY A 197 -2.98 2.15 20.00
N SER A 198 -1.77 2.61 20.28
CA SER A 198 -1.56 3.90 20.93
C SER A 198 -1.96 5.07 20.03
N VAL A 199 -2.16 6.23 20.65
CA VAL A 199 -2.44 7.49 19.96
C VAL A 199 -1.09 8.11 19.59
N ASP A 200 -0.93 8.60 18.38
CA ASP A 200 0.23 9.38 17.99
C ASP A 200 0.28 10.75 18.70
N ALA A 201 1.40 11.46 18.55
CA ALA A 201 1.59 12.78 19.14
C ALA A 201 0.56 13.84 18.66
N ASN A 202 -0.15 13.58 17.55
CA ASN A 202 -1.15 14.47 16.95
C ASN A 202 -2.59 14.01 17.22
N GLY A 203 -2.78 12.95 18.03
CA GLY A 203 -4.10 12.45 18.40
C GLY A 203 -4.76 11.53 17.39
N VAL A 204 -4.01 11.04 16.39
CA VAL A 204 -4.52 9.99 15.50
C VAL A 204 -4.69 8.71 16.30
N ARG A 205 -5.93 8.33 16.55
CA ARG A 205 -6.26 7.09 17.24
C ARG A 205 -6.25 5.94 16.27
N LEU A 206 -5.40 4.97 16.56
CA LEU A 206 -5.42 3.68 15.91
C LEU A 206 -6.57 2.87 16.53
N GLN A 207 -7.52 2.42 15.72
CA GLN A 207 -8.67 1.66 16.15
C GLN A 207 -8.35 0.17 16.13
N TYR A 208 -8.69 -0.55 17.19
CA TYR A 208 -8.59 -2.01 17.20
C TYR A 208 -9.92 -2.66 16.90
N ASN A 209 -9.90 -3.68 16.09
CA ASN A 209 -11.01 -4.61 16.00
C ASN A 209 -10.83 -5.67 17.10
N ASN A 210 -11.60 -5.57 18.18
CA ASN A 210 -11.65 -6.58 19.23
C ASN A 210 -12.49 -7.77 18.72
N HIS A 211 -11.94 -8.57 17.82
CA HIS A 211 -12.44 -9.94 17.65
C HIS A 211 -11.76 -10.79 18.74
N GLY A 212 -12.47 -10.87 19.90
CA GLY A 212 -12.18 -11.80 20.97
C GLY A 212 -12.55 -13.22 20.58
#